data_bac4e9c86df283b190d3bfb532e74a25
#
_entry.id   bac4e9c86df283b190d3bfb532e74a25
#
_cell.length_a   1.000
_cell.length_b   1.000
_cell.length_c   1.000
_cell.angle_alpha   90.00
_cell.angle_beta   90.00
_cell.angle_gamma   90.00
#
_symmetry.space_group_name_H-M   'P 1'
#
loop_
_entity.id
_entity.type
_entity.pdbx_description
1 polymer ?
#
loop_
_entity_poly.entity_id
_entity_poly.type
_entity_poly.pdbx_seq_one_letter_code
_entity_poly.pdbx_strand_id
1 'polypeptide(L)'
;FMRKIIALIVLFNFLTSCAAQPTSARYEDELSAWLGQSEDALFAEWGYPNTTYSIGPDDFVATYIKVYHEPIDGDTEPYADNMTYSAMQVPSYGLPTPQGVYYCKTSFIIRGGIVSDYNFNGDDCVR
;
A
#
# COMPACT_ATOMS: atom_id res chain seq x y z
N PHE A 1 -48.76 -16.53 -9.39
CA PHE A 1 -47.85 -15.91 -10.35
C PHE A 1 -47.22 -14.64 -9.77
N MET A 2 -48.00 -13.72 -9.25
CA MET A 2 -47.54 -12.46 -8.63
C MET A 2 -46.61 -12.66 -7.43
N ARG A 3 -46.90 -13.62 -6.56
CA ARG A 3 -46.04 -13.92 -5.38
C ARG A 3 -44.63 -14.41 -5.74
N LYS A 4 -44.50 -15.15 -6.85
CA LYS A 4 -43.21 -15.63 -7.37
C LYS A 4 -42.40 -14.51 -7.99
N ILE A 5 -43.05 -13.57 -8.66
CA ILE A 5 -42.40 -12.39 -9.26
C ILE A 5 -41.87 -11.46 -8.16
N ILE A 6 -42.65 -11.22 -7.13
CA ILE A 6 -42.24 -10.40 -5.97
C ILE A 6 -41.04 -11.03 -5.28
N ALA A 7 -41.03 -12.35 -5.08
CA ALA A 7 -39.91 -13.06 -4.49
C ALA A 7 -38.63 -12.93 -5.35
N LEU A 8 -38.75 -12.96 -6.65
CA LEU A 8 -37.61 -12.81 -7.57
C LEU A 8 -37.05 -11.39 -7.56
N ILE A 9 -37.91 -10.38 -7.46
CA ILE A 9 -37.53 -8.96 -7.38
C ILE A 9 -36.82 -8.67 -6.04
N VAL A 10 -37.29 -9.25 -4.95
CA VAL A 10 -36.67 -9.11 -3.64
C VAL A 10 -35.29 -9.79 -3.63
N LEU A 11 -35.18 -10.97 -4.24
CA LEU A 11 -33.90 -11.68 -4.34
C LEU A 11 -32.86 -10.92 -5.17
N PHE A 12 -33.31 -10.22 -6.22
CA PHE A 12 -32.42 -9.44 -7.09
C PHE A 12 -31.85 -8.20 -6.39
N ASN A 13 -32.57 -7.63 -5.42
CA ASN A 13 -32.09 -6.47 -4.66
C ASN A 13 -30.99 -6.82 -3.63
N PHE A 14 -30.84 -8.09 -3.25
CA PHE A 14 -29.77 -8.52 -2.36
C PHE A 14 -28.42 -8.74 -3.06
N LEU A 15 -28.37 -8.65 -4.38
CA LEU A 15 -27.16 -8.82 -5.18
C LEU A 15 -26.43 -7.49 -5.45
N THR A 16 -26.88 -6.37 -4.89
CA THR A 16 -26.08 -5.15 -4.89
C THR A 16 -24.90 -5.34 -3.93
N SER A 17 -23.91 -6.06 -4.43
CA SER A 17 -22.61 -6.22 -3.82
C SER A 17 -22.06 -4.84 -3.51
N CYS A 18 -21.81 -4.56 -2.23
CA CYS A 18 -21.01 -3.43 -1.82
C CYS A 18 -19.67 -3.52 -2.55
N ALA A 19 -19.44 -2.62 -3.50
CA ALA A 19 -18.10 -2.41 -4.05
C ALA A 19 -17.21 -2.01 -2.86
N ALA A 20 -16.28 -2.89 -2.52
CA ALA A 20 -15.40 -2.65 -1.39
C ALA A 20 -14.51 -1.45 -1.71
N GLN A 21 -14.65 -0.38 -0.95
CA GLN A 21 -13.82 0.80 -1.10
C GLN A 21 -12.40 0.53 -0.62
N PRO A 22 -11.38 1.08 -1.28
CA PRO A 22 -10.01 0.98 -0.80
C PRO A 22 -9.91 1.68 0.56
N THR A 23 -9.43 0.96 1.57
CA THR A 23 -9.27 1.46 2.94
C THR A 23 -7.94 1.02 3.53
N SER A 24 -7.46 1.75 4.53
CA SER A 24 -6.26 1.36 5.28
C SER A 24 -6.45 0.02 6.01
N ALA A 25 -7.66 -0.29 6.47
CA ALA A 25 -7.98 -1.58 7.10
C ALA A 25 -7.81 -2.75 6.12
N ARG A 26 -8.21 -2.60 4.85
CA ARG A 26 -7.97 -3.62 3.82
C ARG A 26 -6.50 -3.75 3.47
N TYR A 27 -5.78 -2.66 3.48
CA TYR A 27 -4.33 -2.67 3.28
C TYR A 27 -3.63 -3.44 4.40
N GLU A 28 -4.04 -3.21 5.65
CA GLU A 28 -3.53 -3.96 6.81
C GLU A 28 -3.84 -5.46 6.69
N ASP A 29 -5.06 -5.84 6.29
CA ASP A 29 -5.42 -7.24 6.06
C ASP A 29 -4.53 -7.90 5.00
N GLU A 30 -4.20 -7.19 3.95
CA GLU A 30 -3.30 -7.66 2.91
C GLU A 30 -1.86 -7.85 3.43
N LEU A 31 -1.37 -6.89 4.21
CA LEU A 31 -0.04 -7.00 4.82
C LEU A 31 0.03 -8.16 5.81
N SER A 32 -1.03 -8.38 6.58
CA SER A 32 -1.10 -9.48 7.55
C SER A 32 -1.01 -10.85 6.90
N ALA A 33 -1.45 -10.99 5.65
CA ALA A 33 -1.35 -12.21 4.88
C ALA A 33 0.11 -12.61 4.58
N TRP A 34 1.04 -11.67 4.65
CA TRP A 34 2.47 -11.92 4.46
C TRP A 34 3.16 -12.50 5.67
N LEU A 35 2.57 -12.41 6.86
CA LEU A 35 3.14 -12.99 8.07
C LEU A 35 3.35 -14.50 7.90
N GLY A 36 4.58 -14.96 8.15
CA GLY A 36 4.97 -16.36 7.98
C GLY A 36 5.38 -16.74 6.56
N GLN A 37 5.26 -15.86 5.58
CA GLN A 37 5.75 -16.08 4.21
C GLN A 37 7.27 -15.90 4.12
N SER A 38 7.89 -16.55 3.11
CA SER A 38 9.32 -16.40 2.88
C SER A 38 9.67 -15.04 2.27
N GLU A 39 10.90 -14.58 2.51
CA GLU A 39 11.43 -13.38 1.87
C GLU A 39 11.44 -13.48 0.35
N ASP A 40 11.72 -14.67 -0.20
CA ASP A 40 11.71 -14.91 -1.64
C ASP A 40 10.31 -14.70 -2.24
N ALA A 41 9.27 -15.15 -1.57
CA ALA A 41 7.89 -14.93 -1.99
C ALA A 41 7.52 -13.44 -1.92
N LEU A 42 7.97 -12.75 -0.88
CA LEU A 42 7.76 -11.30 -0.73
C LEU A 42 8.44 -10.54 -1.87
N PHE A 43 9.70 -10.84 -2.16
CA PHE A 43 10.46 -10.17 -3.21
C PHE A 43 9.94 -10.49 -4.61
N ALA A 44 9.39 -11.69 -4.82
CA ALA A 44 8.75 -12.06 -6.08
C ALA A 44 7.50 -11.23 -6.37
N GLU A 45 6.70 -10.90 -5.34
CA GLU A 45 5.45 -10.14 -5.49
C GLU A 45 5.68 -8.62 -5.38
N TRP A 46 6.45 -8.18 -4.40
CA TRP A 46 6.68 -6.76 -4.12
C TRP A 46 7.90 -6.18 -4.83
N GLY A 47 8.76 -7.03 -5.38
CA GLY A 47 10.06 -6.64 -5.90
C GLY A 47 11.09 -6.43 -4.78
N TYR A 48 12.26 -5.93 -5.15
CA TYR A 48 13.28 -5.57 -4.17
C TYR A 48 12.86 -4.32 -3.39
N PRO A 49 13.13 -4.29 -2.08
CA PRO A 49 12.79 -3.14 -1.25
C PRO A 49 13.62 -1.90 -1.65
N ASN A 50 13.05 -0.74 -1.41
CA ASN A 50 13.75 0.54 -1.63
C ASN A 50 14.95 0.69 -0.69
N THR A 51 14.80 0.27 0.56
CA THR A 51 15.86 0.25 1.55
C THR A 51 15.78 -0.99 2.42
N THR A 52 16.94 -1.43 2.92
CA THR A 52 17.04 -2.49 3.91
C THR A 52 17.85 -1.98 5.11
N TYR A 53 17.44 -2.38 6.30
CA TYR A 53 18.15 -2.09 7.54
C TYR A 53 18.39 -3.37 8.31
N SER A 54 19.66 -3.71 8.54
CA SER A 54 20.04 -4.92 9.30
C SER A 54 19.77 -4.71 10.79
N ILE A 55 19.10 -5.69 11.41
CA ILE A 55 18.79 -5.72 12.85
C ILE A 55 19.43 -6.92 13.56
N GLY A 56 20.08 -7.79 12.82
CA GLY A 56 20.74 -9.00 13.31
C GLY A 56 21.49 -9.72 12.21
N PRO A 57 22.13 -10.88 12.49
CA PRO A 57 22.93 -11.61 11.49
C PRO A 57 22.11 -12.04 10.26
N ASP A 58 20.88 -12.50 10.49
CA ASP A 58 19.94 -12.96 9.45
C ASP A 58 18.62 -12.20 9.47
N ASP A 59 18.58 -11.08 10.19
CA ASP A 59 17.37 -10.30 10.42
C ASP A 59 17.54 -8.90 9.84
N PHE A 60 16.54 -8.44 9.11
CA PHE A 60 16.53 -7.11 8.53
C PHE A 60 15.12 -6.57 8.34
N VAL A 61 15.02 -5.27 8.17
CA VAL A 61 13.79 -4.57 7.81
C VAL A 61 13.84 -4.22 6.33
N ALA A 62 12.88 -4.69 5.55
CA ALA A 62 12.69 -4.34 4.15
C ALA A 62 11.65 -3.23 4.05
N THR A 63 12.01 -2.09 3.48
CA THR A 63 11.14 -0.93 3.39
C THR A 63 10.81 -0.63 1.93
N TYR A 64 9.52 -0.48 1.66
CA TYR A 64 8.94 -0.11 0.37
C TYR A 64 8.27 1.25 0.48
N ILE A 65 8.50 2.11 -0.50
CA ILE A 65 7.92 3.44 -0.56
C ILE A 65 7.19 3.58 -1.88
N LYS A 66 5.88 3.79 -1.81
CA LYS A 66 5.04 4.15 -2.96
C LYS A 66 4.71 5.64 -2.87
N VAL A 67 4.83 6.32 -3.98
CA VAL A 67 4.53 7.75 -4.09
C VAL A 67 3.52 7.95 -5.18
N TYR A 68 2.49 8.68 -4.87
CA TYR A 68 1.46 9.11 -5.80
C TYR A 68 1.53 10.62 -5.98
N HIS A 69 1.57 11.03 -7.25
CA HIS A 69 1.43 12.42 -7.62
C HIS A 69 0.03 12.61 -8.18
N GLU A 70 -0.79 13.45 -7.55
CA GLU A 70 -1.99 13.93 -8.23
C GLU A 70 -1.58 14.82 -9.41
N PRO A 71 -2.12 14.55 -10.61
CA PRO A 71 -1.92 15.49 -11.72
C PRO A 71 -2.55 16.82 -11.32
N ILE A 72 -1.73 17.85 -11.22
CA ILE A 72 -2.21 19.22 -11.12
C ILE A 72 -2.84 19.53 -12.48
N ASP A 73 -4.14 19.82 -12.51
CA ASP A 73 -4.85 20.18 -13.73
C ASP A 73 -4.14 21.32 -14.46
N GLY A 74 -3.53 21.01 -15.59
CA GLY A 74 -2.83 21.95 -16.45
C GLY A 74 -1.40 21.51 -16.78
N ASP A 75 -1.24 20.90 -17.94
CA ASP A 75 0.02 20.75 -18.71
C ASP A 75 1.29 20.46 -17.89
N THR A 76 1.34 19.31 -17.27
CA THR A 76 2.59 18.85 -16.68
C THR A 76 3.19 17.74 -17.51
N GLU A 77 4.23 18.11 -18.23
CA GLU A 77 5.25 17.19 -18.66
C GLU A 77 5.63 16.25 -17.51
N PRO A 78 5.83 14.96 -17.76
CA PRO A 78 6.29 14.05 -16.72
C PRO A 78 7.65 14.51 -16.22
N TYR A 79 7.65 15.15 -15.07
CA TYR A 79 8.90 15.55 -14.42
C TYR A 79 9.69 14.32 -14.07
N ALA A 80 10.92 14.25 -14.55
CA ALA A 80 11.79 13.09 -14.49
C ALA A 80 11.93 12.53 -13.06
N ASP A 81 11.71 11.24 -12.94
CA ASP A 81 11.65 10.43 -11.73
C ASP A 81 12.84 10.52 -10.76
N ASN A 82 13.92 11.15 -11.16
CA ASN A 82 15.17 11.15 -10.39
C ASN A 82 15.26 12.20 -9.28
N MET A 83 14.44 13.24 -9.30
CA MET A 83 14.49 14.28 -8.26
C MET A 83 13.59 14.01 -7.06
N THR A 84 12.56 13.23 -7.25
CA THR A 84 11.53 12.98 -6.23
C THR A 84 12.05 12.14 -5.08
N TYR A 85 12.99 11.26 -5.37
CA TYR A 85 13.56 10.36 -4.39
C TYR A 85 14.39 11.06 -3.32
N SER A 86 15.17 12.05 -3.72
CA SER A 86 16.00 12.82 -2.79
C SER A 86 15.20 13.78 -1.92
N ALA A 87 14.11 14.34 -2.47
CA ALA A 87 13.26 15.27 -1.73
C ALA A 87 12.41 14.59 -0.65
N MET A 88 12.12 13.29 -0.80
CA MET A 88 11.33 12.53 0.18
C MET A 88 12.13 11.94 1.31
N GLN A 89 13.44 11.85 1.20
CA GLN A 89 14.32 11.39 2.27
C GLN A 89 14.60 12.48 3.30
N VAL A 90 14.25 13.71 3.01
CA VAL A 90 14.36 14.80 3.98
C VAL A 90 13.16 14.71 4.93
N PRO A 91 13.37 14.39 6.21
CA PRO A 91 12.31 14.55 7.17
C PRO A 91 11.84 16.00 7.10
N SER A 92 10.59 16.19 6.79
CA SER A 92 9.97 17.50 6.67
C SER A 92 9.87 18.16 8.06
N TYR A 93 10.96 18.72 8.52
CA TYR A 93 10.92 19.58 9.68
C TYR A 93 10.19 20.88 9.30
N GLY A 94 8.86 20.85 9.43
CA GLY A 94 8.03 22.04 9.30
C GLY A 94 7.94 22.68 7.91
N LEU A 95 8.41 22.02 6.87
CA LEU A 95 8.18 22.45 5.49
C LEU A 95 6.79 21.99 5.03
N PRO A 96 6.01 22.85 4.37
CA PRO A 96 4.74 22.43 3.81
C PRO A 96 4.98 21.30 2.81
N THR A 97 4.29 20.18 3.00
CA THR A 97 4.26 19.09 2.02
C THR A 97 3.76 19.67 0.69
N PRO A 98 4.44 19.45 -0.43
CA PRO A 98 3.92 19.87 -1.72
C PRO A 98 2.50 19.33 -1.87
N GLN A 99 1.55 20.20 -2.14
CA GLN A 99 0.17 19.78 -2.36
C GLN A 99 0.12 18.83 -3.55
N GLY A 100 -0.58 17.69 -3.37
CA GLY A 100 -0.74 16.69 -4.43
C GLY A 100 0.28 15.56 -4.42
N VAL A 101 1.09 15.41 -3.39
CA VAL A 101 1.98 14.25 -3.20
C VAL A 101 1.50 13.42 -2.04
N TYR A 102 1.12 12.19 -2.34
CA TYR A 102 0.69 11.19 -1.35
C TYR A 102 1.72 10.07 -1.32
N TYR A 103 1.96 9.48 -0.17
CA TYR A 103 2.91 8.38 -0.05
C TYR A 103 2.40 7.28 0.87
N CYS A 104 2.89 6.06 0.65
CA CYS A 104 2.79 4.96 1.58
C CYS A 104 4.17 4.32 1.78
N LYS A 105 4.63 4.29 3.01
CA LYS A 105 5.83 3.59 3.43
C LYS A 105 5.43 2.32 4.16
N THR A 106 5.83 1.18 3.62
CA THR A 106 5.58 -0.13 4.20
C THR A 106 6.89 -0.81 4.56
N SER A 107 7.00 -1.30 5.76
CA SER A 107 8.19 -2.01 6.25
C SER A 107 7.80 -3.42 6.69
N PHE A 108 8.52 -4.42 6.20
CA PHE A 108 8.43 -5.80 6.66
C PHE A 108 9.66 -6.14 7.48
N ILE A 109 9.45 -6.75 8.63
CA ILE A 109 10.53 -7.26 9.46
C ILE A 109 10.73 -8.73 9.10
N ILE A 110 11.91 -9.05 8.60
CA ILE A 110 12.28 -10.38 8.14
C ILE A 110 13.27 -10.97 9.14
N ARG A 111 12.92 -12.14 9.68
CA ARG A 111 13.75 -12.88 10.63
C ARG A 111 13.97 -14.29 10.14
N GLY A 112 15.23 -14.66 9.93
CA GLY A 112 15.58 -15.99 9.43
C GLY A 112 14.95 -16.33 8.08
N GLY A 113 14.80 -15.33 7.18
CA GLY A 113 14.20 -15.50 5.86
C GLY A 113 12.67 -15.56 5.84
N ILE A 114 12.01 -15.24 6.97
CA ILE A 114 10.55 -15.28 7.12
C ILE A 114 10.04 -13.92 7.56
N VAL A 115 8.94 -13.45 6.97
CA VAL A 115 8.24 -12.23 7.39
C VAL A 115 7.64 -12.45 8.78
N SER A 116 8.15 -11.73 9.77
CA SER A 116 7.73 -11.88 11.17
C SER A 116 6.79 -10.78 11.65
N ASP A 117 6.87 -9.60 11.05
CA ASP A 117 6.05 -8.46 11.41
C ASP A 117 6.01 -7.45 10.26
N TYR A 118 5.12 -6.46 10.34
CA TYR A 118 5.01 -5.38 9.38
C TYR A 118 4.60 -4.08 10.08
N ASN A 119 4.89 -2.98 9.40
CA ASN A 119 4.43 -1.66 9.78
C ASN A 119 4.20 -0.83 8.51
N PHE A 120 3.24 0.08 8.55
CA PHE A 120 3.01 1.01 7.45
C PHE A 120 2.66 2.40 7.98
N ASN A 121 3.02 3.40 7.21
CA ASN A 121 2.79 4.82 7.52
C ASN A 121 2.65 5.61 6.23
N GLY A 122 1.73 6.55 6.23
CA GLY A 122 1.46 7.44 5.11
C GLY A 122 -0.02 7.73 4.96
N ASP A 123 -0.32 8.63 4.06
CA ASP A 123 -1.67 9.09 3.73
C ASP A 123 -2.31 8.33 2.56
N ASP A 124 -1.53 7.53 1.84
CA ASP A 124 -1.97 6.70 0.72
C ASP A 124 -1.77 5.18 0.94
N CYS A 125 -1.75 4.75 2.19
CA CYS A 125 -1.74 3.33 2.55
C CYS A 125 -3.15 2.76 2.49
N VAL A 126 -3.63 2.55 1.26
CA VAL A 126 -5.00 2.06 0.97
C VAL A 126 -4.97 1.01 -0.13
N ARG A 127 -5.99 0.14 -0.12
CA ARG A 127 -6.24 -0.82 -1.18
C ARG A 127 -7.69 -1.11 -1.44
#